data_136af7548bf7acddb5f02fbfe33f594a
#
_entry.id   136af7548bf7acddb5f02fbfe33f594a
#
_cell.length_a   1.000
_cell.length_b   1.000
_cell.length_c   1.000
_cell.angle_alpha   90.00
_cell.angle_beta   90.00
_cell.angle_gamma   90.00
#
_symmetry.space_group_name_H-M   'P 1'
#
loop_
_entity.id
_entity.type
_entity.pdbx_description
1 polymer ?
#
loop_
_entity_poly.entity_id
_entity_poly.type
_entity_poly.pdbx_seq_one_letter_code
_entity_poly.pdbx_strand_id
1 'polypeptide(L)'
;MVSEKQESLLSVDDAADSIGVTKQTVTRLIREEKLPAQKVGNKWVLREEALRDYMRDNNLVPEPKDHGCLMSEKPGIVALSFFSGALGLDLGMEAAGIEPLLYCENDRKCRMTIQAMRPQGALIGDINQYSATEILQMAGLESDAKVDVMF
;
A
#
# COMPACT_ATOMS: atom_id res chain seq x y z
N MET A 1 26.13 14.93 19.85
CA MET A 1 25.90 15.09 18.42
C MET A 1 24.42 14.77 18.18
N VAL A 2 23.61 15.80 18.01
CA VAL A 2 22.17 15.64 17.67
C VAL A 2 22.12 15.32 16.19
N SER A 3 21.66 14.10 15.84
CA SER A 3 21.43 13.70 14.45
C SER A 3 20.35 14.63 13.89
N GLU A 4 20.71 15.48 12.94
CA GLU A 4 19.74 16.25 12.16
C GLU A 4 18.84 15.23 11.44
N LYS A 5 17.62 15.06 11.96
CA LYS A 5 16.56 14.37 11.24
C LYS A 5 16.35 15.14 9.93
N GLN A 6 16.74 14.54 8.82
CA GLN A 6 16.48 15.06 7.49
C GLN A 6 14.96 15.24 7.35
N GLU A 7 14.50 16.49 7.40
CA GLU A 7 13.07 16.83 7.26
C GLU A 7 12.65 16.48 5.82
N SER A 8 11.89 15.42 5.68
CA SER A 8 11.30 15.03 4.40
C SER A 8 10.16 15.99 4.06
N LEU A 9 10.25 16.63 2.89
CA LEU A 9 9.21 17.49 2.35
C LEU A 9 8.39 16.71 1.33
N LEU A 10 7.09 16.79 1.45
CA LEU A 10 6.11 16.14 0.58
C LEU A 10 5.43 17.17 -0.31
N SER A 11 5.15 16.79 -1.55
CA SER A 11 4.25 17.55 -2.41
C SER A 11 2.79 17.37 -1.99
N VAL A 12 1.90 18.21 -2.52
CA VAL A 12 0.44 18.01 -2.33
C VAL A 12 -0.02 16.69 -2.91
N ASP A 13 0.64 16.21 -3.96
CA ASP A 13 0.35 14.93 -4.59
C ASP A 13 0.70 13.77 -3.67
N ASP A 14 1.93 13.73 -3.15
CA ASP A 14 2.38 12.70 -2.21
C ASP A 14 1.52 12.69 -0.94
N ALA A 15 1.13 13.88 -0.45
CA ALA A 15 0.24 13.98 0.71
C ALA A 15 -1.16 13.44 0.41
N ALA A 16 -1.72 13.71 -0.78
CA ALA A 16 -3.02 13.23 -1.21
C ALA A 16 -3.03 11.69 -1.29
N ASP A 17 -1.99 11.13 -1.91
CA ASP A 17 -1.81 9.69 -2.03
C ASP A 17 -1.65 9.03 -0.66
N SER A 18 -0.86 9.64 0.23
CA SER A 18 -0.63 9.09 1.59
C SER A 18 -1.90 8.99 2.44
N ILE A 19 -2.83 9.94 2.32
CA ILE A 19 -4.08 9.96 3.11
C ILE A 19 -5.30 9.47 2.31
N GLY A 20 -5.11 9.08 1.04
CA GLY A 20 -6.17 8.53 0.19
C GLY A 20 -7.27 9.53 -0.15
N VAL A 21 -6.90 10.79 -0.46
CA VAL A 21 -7.84 11.85 -0.86
C VAL A 21 -7.37 12.55 -2.12
N THR A 22 -8.20 13.41 -2.69
CA THR A 22 -7.81 14.20 -3.86
C THR A 22 -6.89 15.37 -3.50
N LYS A 23 -6.04 15.82 -4.44
CA LYS A 23 -5.23 17.04 -4.33
C LYS A 23 -6.04 18.26 -3.93
N GLN A 24 -7.27 18.37 -4.43
CA GLN A 24 -8.18 19.46 -4.09
C GLN A 24 -8.56 19.42 -2.61
N THR A 25 -8.76 18.22 -2.05
CA THR A 25 -9.02 18.05 -0.62
C THR A 25 -7.82 18.49 0.22
N VAL A 26 -6.60 18.07 -0.13
CA VAL A 26 -5.38 18.51 0.56
C VAL A 26 -5.21 20.03 0.47
N THR A 27 -5.39 20.61 -0.71
CA THR A 27 -5.30 22.08 -0.91
C THR A 27 -6.35 22.81 -0.06
N ARG A 28 -7.56 22.26 0.07
CA ARG A 28 -8.59 22.82 0.95
C ARG A 28 -8.18 22.74 2.42
N LEU A 29 -7.65 21.61 2.88
CA LEU A 29 -7.17 21.45 4.26
C LEU A 29 -6.03 22.43 4.60
N ILE A 30 -5.14 22.69 3.65
CA ILE A 30 -4.08 23.70 3.81
C ILE A 30 -4.68 25.12 3.93
N ARG A 31 -5.66 25.46 3.10
CA ARG A 31 -6.32 26.78 3.15
C ARG A 31 -7.17 26.99 4.41
N GLU A 32 -7.72 25.90 4.95
CA GLU A 32 -8.47 25.89 6.21
C GLU A 32 -7.53 25.82 7.45
N GLU A 33 -6.22 25.91 7.25
CA GLU A 33 -5.18 25.84 8.29
C GLU A 33 -5.22 24.53 9.13
N LYS A 34 -5.90 23.50 8.63
CA LYS A 34 -5.99 22.18 9.26
C LYS A 34 -4.77 21.31 8.99
N LEU A 35 -4.03 21.60 7.92
CA LEU A 35 -2.82 20.88 7.52
C LEU A 35 -1.71 21.89 7.28
N PRO A 36 -0.70 21.97 8.18
CA PRO A 36 0.40 22.91 8.05
C PRO A 36 1.21 22.67 6.78
N ALA A 37 1.39 23.70 5.98
CA ALA A 37 2.16 23.66 4.74
C ALA A 37 2.90 24.97 4.50
N GLN A 38 3.97 24.90 3.71
CA GLN A 38 4.74 26.07 3.28
C GLN A 38 4.63 26.23 1.79
N LYS A 39 4.68 27.48 1.32
CA LYS A 39 4.67 27.77 -0.11
C LYS A 39 6.11 27.97 -0.60
N VAL A 40 6.55 27.11 -1.51
CA VAL A 40 7.86 27.20 -2.17
C VAL A 40 7.60 27.54 -3.64
N GLY A 41 7.87 28.79 -4.02
CA GLY A 41 7.46 29.30 -5.32
C GLY A 41 5.94 29.27 -5.47
N ASN A 42 5.45 28.60 -6.50
CA ASN A 42 4.02 28.44 -6.76
C ASN A 42 3.41 27.12 -6.22
N LYS A 43 4.20 26.30 -5.52
CA LYS A 43 3.78 25.00 -5.04
C LYS A 43 3.68 24.96 -3.51
N TRP A 44 2.68 24.28 -2.98
CA TRP A 44 2.61 23.93 -1.58
C TRP A 44 3.48 22.71 -1.31
N VAL A 45 4.24 22.76 -0.21
CA VAL A 45 4.99 21.63 0.33
C VAL A 45 4.65 21.45 1.80
N LEU A 46 4.58 20.21 2.22
CA LEU A 46 4.25 19.82 3.58
C LEU A 46 5.45 19.11 4.22
N ARG A 47 5.62 19.26 5.53
CA ARG A 47 6.52 18.41 6.28
C ARG A 47 5.84 17.06 6.50
N GLU A 48 6.57 15.99 6.28
CA GLU A 48 6.06 14.62 6.51
C GLU A 48 5.53 14.44 7.95
N GLU A 49 6.18 15.07 8.93
CA GLU A 49 5.76 15.04 10.32
C GLU A 49 4.37 15.70 10.52
N ALA A 50 4.14 16.85 9.90
CA ALA A 50 2.84 17.54 9.95
C ALA A 50 1.71 16.68 9.36
N LEU A 51 2.00 15.94 8.27
CA LEU A 51 1.04 15.01 7.69
C LEU A 51 0.76 13.83 8.63
N ARG A 52 1.79 13.25 9.24
CA ARG A 52 1.64 12.16 10.22
C ARG A 52 0.82 12.59 11.44
N ASP A 53 1.07 13.79 11.96
CA ASP A 53 0.31 14.33 13.09
C ASP A 53 -1.16 14.52 12.72
N TYR A 54 -1.43 15.13 11.56
CA TYR A 54 -2.78 15.25 11.05
C TYR A 54 -3.49 13.90 10.90
N MET A 55 -2.78 12.90 10.37
CA MET A 55 -3.30 11.54 10.22
C MET A 55 -3.64 10.92 11.57
N ARG A 56 -2.74 11.03 12.55
CA ARG A 56 -2.96 10.52 13.91
C ARG A 56 -4.16 11.18 14.56
N ASP A 57 -4.26 12.50 14.50
CA ASP A 57 -5.32 13.28 15.16
C ASP A 57 -6.69 13.06 14.54
N ASN A 58 -6.73 12.66 13.26
CA ASN A 58 -7.95 12.33 12.54
C ASN A 58 -8.20 10.82 12.38
N ASN A 59 -7.43 9.97 13.08
CA ASN A 59 -7.49 8.51 12.98
C ASN A 59 -7.38 7.99 11.53
N LEU A 60 -6.56 8.66 10.71
CA LEU A 60 -6.27 8.25 9.34
C LEU A 60 -5.09 7.28 9.34
N VAL A 61 -5.25 6.13 8.71
CA VAL A 61 -4.16 5.17 8.51
C VAL A 61 -3.55 5.40 7.13
N PRO A 62 -2.22 5.39 6.99
CA PRO A 62 -1.59 5.49 5.67
C PRO A 62 -2.10 4.41 4.72
N GLU A 63 -2.21 4.76 3.45
CA GLU A 63 -2.51 3.75 2.44
C GLU A 63 -1.34 2.77 2.33
N PRO A 64 -1.60 1.44 2.33
CA PRO A 64 -0.55 0.46 2.10
C PRO A 64 0.11 0.67 0.75
N LYS A 65 1.44 0.70 0.72
CA LYS A 65 2.20 0.70 -0.52
C LYS A 65 2.31 -0.72 -1.07
N ASP A 66 2.46 -0.82 -2.39
CA ASP A 66 2.76 -2.09 -3.03
C ASP A 66 4.11 -2.61 -2.53
N HIS A 67 4.19 -3.88 -2.20
CA HIS A 67 5.41 -4.55 -1.75
C HIS A 67 5.44 -6.01 -2.16
N GLY A 68 6.64 -6.55 -2.28
CA GLY A 68 6.87 -7.95 -2.60
C GLY A 68 6.62 -8.89 -1.43
N CYS A 69 6.59 -10.18 -1.73
CA CYS A 69 6.44 -11.26 -0.76
C CYS A 69 7.63 -11.30 0.21
N LEU A 70 7.33 -11.36 1.50
CA LEU A 70 8.30 -11.43 2.59
C LEU A 70 8.38 -12.82 3.23
N MET A 71 7.64 -13.80 2.72
CA MET A 71 7.66 -15.17 3.23
C MET A 71 9.03 -15.80 3.02
N SER A 72 9.62 -16.33 4.08
CA SER A 72 10.91 -17.04 4.04
C SER A 72 10.81 -18.44 3.41
N GLU A 73 9.67 -19.07 3.57
CA GLU A 73 9.35 -20.38 3.00
C GLU A 73 8.12 -20.26 2.10
N LYS A 74 8.17 -20.90 0.94
CA LYS A 74 7.04 -20.91 0.02
C LYS A 74 6.11 -22.07 0.34
N PRO A 75 4.79 -21.90 0.24
CA PRO A 75 3.84 -22.98 0.40
C PRO A 75 4.02 -24.04 -0.70
N GLY A 76 3.62 -25.27 -0.42
CA GLY A 76 3.69 -26.39 -1.39
C GLY A 76 2.77 -26.19 -2.61
N ILE A 77 1.71 -25.37 -2.47
CA ILE A 77 0.81 -24.95 -3.54
C ILE A 77 1.06 -23.48 -3.79
N VAL A 78 1.50 -23.12 -4.98
CA VAL A 78 1.74 -21.74 -5.38
C VAL A 78 0.43 -21.09 -5.80
N ALA A 79 -0.08 -20.18 -4.99
CA ALA A 79 -1.34 -19.50 -5.23
C ALA A 79 -1.16 -17.96 -5.30
N LEU A 80 -1.95 -17.33 -6.16
CA LEU A 80 -2.07 -15.87 -6.28
C LEU A 80 -3.55 -15.49 -6.17
N SER A 81 -3.86 -14.49 -5.35
CA SER A 81 -5.21 -13.96 -5.17
C SER A 81 -5.37 -12.63 -5.92
N PHE A 82 -6.35 -12.56 -6.80
CA PHE A 82 -6.70 -11.37 -7.55
C PHE A 82 -8.08 -10.87 -7.15
N PHE A 83 -8.21 -9.55 -7.05
CA PHE A 83 -9.43 -8.90 -6.54
C PHE A 83 -9.81 -9.41 -5.15
N SER A 84 -8.79 -9.51 -4.29
CA SER A 84 -8.85 -10.19 -2.97
C SER A 84 -9.90 -9.60 -2.03
N GLY A 85 -10.37 -8.36 -2.28
CA GLY A 85 -11.30 -7.69 -1.41
C GLY A 85 -10.79 -7.63 0.03
N ALA A 86 -11.66 -7.87 0.99
CA ALA A 86 -11.32 -7.98 2.41
C ALA A 86 -11.00 -9.42 2.84
N LEU A 87 -10.38 -10.23 1.98
CA LEU A 87 -9.93 -11.62 2.22
C LEU A 87 -11.08 -12.65 2.40
N GLY A 88 -12.27 -12.38 1.88
CA GLY A 88 -13.40 -13.31 2.09
C GLY A 88 -13.16 -14.70 1.48
N LEU A 89 -12.73 -14.76 0.22
CA LEU A 89 -12.40 -16.00 -0.46
C LEU A 89 -11.07 -16.57 0.04
N ASP A 90 -10.08 -15.69 0.27
CA ASP A 90 -8.74 -16.07 0.73
C ASP A 90 -8.77 -16.88 2.02
N LEU A 91 -9.58 -16.46 3.00
CA LEU A 91 -9.76 -17.21 4.25
C LEU A 91 -10.31 -18.61 4.04
N GLY A 92 -11.21 -18.78 3.05
CA GLY A 92 -11.71 -20.10 2.66
C GLY A 92 -10.63 -20.97 2.01
N MET A 93 -9.81 -20.39 1.15
CA MET A 93 -8.69 -21.07 0.47
C MET A 93 -7.60 -21.45 1.48
N GLU A 94 -7.25 -20.56 2.39
CA GLU A 94 -6.30 -20.82 3.48
C GLU A 94 -6.80 -21.95 4.41
N ALA A 95 -8.09 -21.98 4.74
CA ALA A 95 -8.68 -23.07 5.51
C ALA A 95 -8.58 -24.43 4.78
N ALA A 96 -8.47 -24.41 3.45
CA ALA A 96 -8.21 -25.60 2.63
C ALA A 96 -6.70 -25.87 2.42
N GLY A 97 -5.81 -25.11 3.07
CA GLY A 97 -4.37 -25.28 2.97
C GLY A 97 -3.73 -24.59 1.77
N ILE A 98 -4.42 -23.63 1.14
CA ILE A 98 -3.94 -22.86 -0.01
C ILE A 98 -3.71 -21.42 0.43
N GLU A 99 -2.45 -21.09 0.72
CA GLU A 99 -2.06 -19.76 1.16
C GLU A 99 -1.48 -18.95 -0.02
N PRO A 100 -2.08 -17.78 -0.38
CA PRO A 100 -1.55 -16.96 -1.46
C PRO A 100 -0.22 -16.31 -1.13
N LEU A 101 0.68 -16.28 -2.11
CA LEU A 101 1.94 -15.52 -2.05
C LEU A 101 1.74 -14.03 -2.36
N LEU A 102 0.68 -13.70 -3.11
CA LEU A 102 0.38 -12.35 -3.56
C LEU A 102 -1.12 -12.10 -3.51
N TYR A 103 -1.45 -10.90 -3.07
CA TYR A 103 -2.80 -10.33 -3.05
C TYR A 103 -2.83 -9.10 -3.94
N CYS A 104 -3.77 -9.07 -4.90
CA CYS A 104 -4.01 -7.94 -5.79
C CYS A 104 -5.34 -7.29 -5.45
N GLU A 105 -5.31 -6.05 -4.95
CA GLU A 105 -6.51 -5.33 -4.55
C GLU A 105 -6.30 -3.82 -4.69
N ASN A 106 -7.26 -3.14 -5.29
CA ASN A 106 -7.18 -1.70 -5.56
C ASN A 106 -7.94 -0.84 -4.55
N ASP A 107 -8.96 -1.41 -3.87
CA ASP A 107 -9.68 -0.66 -2.82
C ASP A 107 -8.82 -0.45 -1.58
N ARG A 108 -8.64 0.82 -1.21
CA ARG A 108 -7.81 1.23 -0.08
C ARG A 108 -8.15 0.53 1.23
N LYS A 109 -9.44 0.36 1.55
CA LYS A 109 -9.86 -0.24 2.82
C LYS A 109 -9.58 -1.74 2.85
N CYS A 110 -9.82 -2.40 1.72
CA CYS A 110 -9.49 -3.82 1.54
C CYS A 110 -7.98 -4.04 1.64
N ARG A 111 -7.16 -3.21 0.99
CA ARG A 111 -5.69 -3.23 1.09
C ARG A 111 -5.21 -3.08 2.54
N MET A 112 -5.81 -2.17 3.32
CA MET A 112 -5.50 -2.03 4.75
C MET A 112 -5.80 -3.30 5.54
N THR A 113 -6.89 -3.98 5.23
CA THR A 113 -7.25 -5.27 5.86
C THR A 113 -6.23 -6.35 5.49
N ILE A 114 -5.87 -6.46 4.21
CA ILE A 114 -4.86 -7.40 3.73
C ILE A 114 -3.52 -7.15 4.43
N GLN A 115 -3.03 -5.91 4.43
CA GLN A 115 -1.77 -5.55 5.07
C GLN A 115 -1.74 -5.87 6.56
N ALA A 116 -2.86 -5.68 7.26
CA ALA A 116 -2.95 -5.97 8.69
C ALA A 116 -2.98 -7.49 8.98
N MET A 117 -3.67 -8.26 8.13
CA MET A 117 -3.88 -9.70 8.35
C MET A 117 -2.84 -10.59 7.67
N ARG A 118 -2.22 -10.10 6.59
CA ARG A 118 -1.26 -10.86 5.76
C ARG A 118 -0.02 -10.02 5.42
N PRO A 119 0.71 -9.52 6.42
CA PRO A 119 1.84 -8.60 6.20
C PRO A 119 3.03 -9.27 5.49
N GLN A 120 3.07 -10.59 5.41
CA GLN A 120 4.15 -11.35 4.77
C GLN A 120 3.88 -11.63 3.29
N GLY A 121 2.62 -11.65 2.85
CA GLY A 121 2.25 -11.81 1.46
C GLY A 121 2.57 -10.55 0.65
N ALA A 122 2.84 -10.69 -0.65
CA ALA A 122 2.94 -9.54 -1.53
C ALA A 122 1.59 -8.82 -1.63
N LEU A 123 1.63 -7.51 -1.72
CA LEU A 123 0.44 -6.69 -1.94
C LEU A 123 0.68 -5.77 -3.13
N ILE A 124 -0.16 -5.87 -4.16
CA ILE A 124 -0.15 -4.97 -5.31
C ILE A 124 -1.53 -4.31 -5.49
N GLY A 125 -1.53 -3.12 -6.07
CA GLY A 125 -2.74 -2.33 -6.32
C GLY A 125 -3.36 -2.64 -7.69
N ASP A 126 -3.24 -1.69 -8.60
CA ASP A 126 -3.79 -1.81 -9.95
C ASP A 126 -2.98 -2.82 -10.78
N ILE A 127 -3.62 -3.94 -11.10
CA ILE A 127 -3.01 -5.02 -11.89
C ILE A 127 -2.47 -4.54 -13.25
N ASN A 128 -3.06 -3.48 -13.81
CA ASN A 128 -2.63 -2.96 -15.10
C ASN A 128 -1.25 -2.27 -15.05
N GLN A 129 -0.71 -2.02 -13.87
CA GLN A 129 0.63 -1.46 -13.67
C GLN A 129 1.74 -2.52 -13.70
N TYR A 130 1.37 -3.80 -13.78
CA TYR A 130 2.30 -4.92 -13.68
C TYR A 130 2.19 -5.85 -14.89
N SER A 131 3.31 -6.27 -15.45
CA SER A 131 3.39 -7.41 -16.35
C SER A 131 3.28 -8.73 -15.58
N ALA A 132 2.98 -9.82 -16.27
CA ALA A 132 2.94 -11.15 -15.64
C ALA A 132 4.27 -11.51 -14.94
N THR A 133 5.41 -11.15 -15.56
CA THR A 133 6.74 -11.38 -15.00
C THR A 133 6.94 -10.59 -13.70
N GLU A 134 6.52 -9.32 -13.66
CA GLU A 134 6.63 -8.49 -12.46
C GLU A 134 5.72 -9.01 -11.34
N ILE A 135 4.53 -9.51 -11.65
CA ILE A 135 3.63 -10.15 -10.67
C ILE A 135 4.32 -11.38 -10.04
N LEU A 136 4.93 -12.24 -10.85
CA LEU A 136 5.70 -13.39 -10.33
C LEU A 136 6.86 -12.94 -9.44
N GLN A 137 7.61 -11.93 -9.85
CA GLN A 137 8.70 -11.35 -9.06
C GLN A 137 8.19 -10.76 -7.73
N MET A 138 7.09 -10.03 -7.75
CA MET A 138 6.44 -9.52 -6.53
C MET A 138 6.03 -10.66 -5.59
N ALA A 139 5.53 -11.77 -6.12
CA ALA A 139 5.24 -12.99 -5.37
C ALA A 139 6.50 -13.74 -4.89
N GLY A 140 7.70 -13.24 -5.18
CA GLY A 140 8.96 -13.88 -4.84
C GLY A 140 9.26 -15.13 -5.69
N LEU A 141 8.70 -15.21 -6.88
CA LEU A 141 8.83 -16.35 -7.79
C LEU A 141 9.80 -16.00 -8.94
N GLU A 142 10.39 -17.02 -9.54
CA GLU A 142 11.14 -16.88 -10.79
C GLU A 142 10.18 -16.59 -11.95
N SER A 143 10.70 -15.99 -13.02
CA SER A 143 9.91 -15.53 -14.17
C SER A 143 9.21 -16.65 -14.96
N ASP A 144 9.66 -17.88 -14.82
CA ASP A 144 9.15 -19.10 -15.44
C ASP A 144 8.44 -20.03 -14.42
N ALA A 145 8.25 -19.56 -13.20
CA ALA A 145 7.61 -20.34 -12.16
C ALA A 145 6.17 -20.67 -12.51
N LYS A 146 5.77 -21.90 -12.20
CA LYS A 146 4.40 -22.36 -12.37
C LYS A 146 3.54 -21.91 -11.19
N VAL A 147 2.42 -21.30 -11.49
CA VAL A 147 1.36 -21.00 -10.51
C VAL A 147 0.33 -22.14 -10.56
N ASP A 148 0.02 -22.73 -9.43
CA ASP A 148 -0.92 -23.84 -9.33
C ASP A 148 -2.36 -23.35 -9.26
N VAL A 149 -2.60 -22.24 -8.57
CA VAL A 149 -3.94 -21.69 -8.36
C VAL A 149 -3.94 -20.17 -8.51
N MET A 150 -4.92 -19.65 -9.24
CA MET A 150 -5.29 -18.23 -9.28
C MET A 150 -6.78 -18.09 -8.99
N PHE A 151 -7.14 -17.16 -8.12
CA PHE A 151 -8.54 -16.91 -7.75
C PHE A 151 -8.81 -15.46 -7.37
#